data_d60a199ebdc754e80dadc8a209c4916e
#
_entry.id   d60a199ebdc754e80dadc8a209c4916e
#
_cell.length_a   1.000
_cell.length_b   1.000
_cell.length_c   1.000
_cell.angle_alpha   90.00
_cell.angle_beta   90.00
_cell.angle_gamma   90.00
#
_symmetry.space_group_name_H-M   'P 1'
#
loop_
_entity.id
_entity.type
_entity.pdbx_description
1 polymer ?
#
loop_
_entity_poly.entity_id
_entity_poly.type
_entity_poly.pdbx_seq_one_letter_code
_entity_poly.pdbx_strand_id
1 'polypeptide(L)'
;MFRRLIGVVVATILLTFQMVISSATALELNETIRTVPLNDKGDTVVLSLEQVKEGKRLFNYACAQCHAGGVTKTNQNVGLEPEALAGALPNRNNIEGLVDYMK
;
A
#
# COMPACT_ATOMS: atom_id res chain seq x y z
N MET A 1 -46.19 12.47 12.09
CA MET A 1 -45.12 12.76 13.03
C MET A 1 -44.22 11.55 13.32
N PHE A 2 -44.80 10.43 13.68
CA PHE A 2 -44.06 9.21 13.99
C PHE A 2 -43.22 8.68 12.83
N ARG A 3 -43.74 8.71 11.59
CA ARG A 3 -43.00 8.21 10.41
C ARG A 3 -41.76 9.03 10.07
N ARG A 4 -41.82 10.37 10.29
CA ARG A 4 -40.65 11.24 10.02
C ARG A 4 -39.55 11.05 11.05
N LEU A 5 -39.92 10.81 12.31
CA LEU A 5 -38.95 10.56 13.39
C LEU A 5 -38.19 9.27 13.17
N ILE A 6 -38.88 8.19 12.78
CA ILE A 6 -38.25 6.89 12.47
C ILE A 6 -37.30 7.02 11.31
N GLY A 7 -37.66 7.76 10.26
CA GLY A 7 -36.76 7.97 9.11
C GLY A 7 -35.47 8.69 9.48
N VAL A 8 -35.53 9.70 10.34
CA VAL A 8 -34.34 10.43 10.81
C VAL A 8 -33.46 9.54 11.67
N VAL A 9 -34.01 8.73 12.57
CA VAL A 9 -33.25 7.81 13.42
C VAL A 9 -32.53 6.76 12.56
N VAL A 10 -33.21 6.16 11.58
CA VAL A 10 -32.61 5.17 10.70
C VAL A 10 -31.48 5.78 9.87
N ALA A 11 -31.65 6.98 9.31
CA ALA A 11 -30.62 7.68 8.56
C ALA A 11 -29.39 7.98 9.42
N THR A 12 -29.58 8.39 10.68
CA THR A 12 -28.48 8.65 11.62
C THR A 12 -27.70 7.37 11.94
N ILE A 13 -28.36 6.25 12.15
CA ILE A 13 -27.73 4.96 12.41
C ILE A 13 -26.90 4.50 11.21
N LEU A 14 -27.41 4.63 9.99
CA LEU A 14 -26.70 4.28 8.77
C LEU A 14 -25.43 5.12 8.57
N LEU A 15 -25.50 6.43 8.81
CA LEU A 15 -24.35 7.33 8.72
C LEU A 15 -23.27 6.97 9.74
N THR A 16 -23.66 6.68 10.98
CA THR A 16 -22.74 6.26 12.03
C THR A 16 -22.05 4.94 11.66
N PHE A 17 -22.79 3.99 11.11
CA PHE A 17 -22.26 2.71 10.68
C PHE A 17 -21.22 2.87 9.55
N GLN A 18 -21.46 3.73 8.58
CA GLN A 18 -20.50 4.03 7.51
C GLN A 18 -19.21 4.66 8.04
N MET A 19 -19.28 5.53 9.03
CA MET A 19 -18.11 6.12 9.67
C MET A 19 -17.23 5.06 10.36
N VAL A 20 -17.86 4.10 11.04
CA VAL A 20 -17.15 2.98 11.69
C VAL A 20 -16.45 2.11 10.66
N ILE A 21 -17.08 1.79 9.53
CA ILE A 21 -16.48 1.00 8.45
C ILE A 21 -15.27 1.73 7.85
N SER A 22 -15.37 3.03 7.60
CA SER A 22 -14.27 3.83 7.07
C SER A 22 -13.07 3.84 8.02
N SER A 23 -13.30 3.96 9.33
CA SER A 23 -12.26 3.90 10.36
C SER A 23 -11.59 2.52 10.41
N ALA A 24 -12.37 1.43 10.30
CA ALA A 24 -11.85 0.07 10.26
C ALA A 24 -10.95 -0.16 9.04
N THR A 25 -11.32 0.36 7.87
CA THR A 25 -10.50 0.27 6.65
C THR A 25 -9.16 1.00 6.81
N ALA A 26 -9.17 2.17 7.48
CA ALA A 26 -7.95 2.92 7.74
C ALA A 26 -6.99 2.19 8.71
N LEU A 27 -7.50 1.31 9.57
CA LEU A 27 -6.71 0.51 10.51
C LEU A 27 -6.10 -0.76 9.89
N GLU A 28 -6.36 -1.06 8.61
CA GLU A 28 -5.80 -2.24 7.95
C GLU A 28 -4.28 -2.16 7.72
N LEU A 29 -3.67 -0.98 7.78
CA LEU A 29 -2.22 -0.82 7.70
C LEU A 29 -1.55 -1.10 9.06
N ASN A 30 -1.70 -2.33 9.56
CA ASN A 30 -1.07 -2.77 10.79
C ASN A 30 0.42 -3.10 10.58
N GLU A 31 1.14 -3.41 11.66
CA GLU A 31 2.57 -3.73 11.60
C GLU A 31 2.89 -4.89 10.66
N THR A 32 2.04 -5.92 10.60
CA THR A 32 2.27 -7.09 9.75
C THR A 32 2.35 -6.70 8.27
N ILE A 33 1.44 -5.84 7.82
CA ILE A 33 1.41 -5.35 6.44
C ILE A 33 2.59 -4.43 6.15
N ARG A 34 3.04 -3.66 7.16
CA ARG A 34 4.15 -2.72 7.03
C ARG A 34 5.52 -3.36 7.21
N THR A 35 5.58 -4.65 7.57
CA THR A 35 6.83 -5.39 7.71
C THR A 35 7.28 -5.87 6.33
N VAL A 36 8.45 -5.43 5.90
CA VAL A 36 8.98 -5.72 4.58
C VAL A 36 10.40 -6.26 4.67
N PRO A 37 10.85 -7.06 3.68
CA PRO A 37 12.23 -7.54 3.65
C PRO A 37 13.22 -6.40 3.51
N LEU A 38 14.24 -6.36 4.36
CA LEU A 38 15.30 -5.35 4.31
C LEU A 38 16.41 -5.73 3.34
N ASN A 39 16.83 -7.00 3.38
CA ASN A 39 17.92 -7.53 2.56
C ASN A 39 17.63 -8.99 2.20
N ASP A 40 18.55 -9.63 1.49
CA ASP A 40 18.44 -11.03 1.08
C ASP A 40 18.88 -12.03 2.16
N LYS A 41 19.26 -11.55 3.34
CA LYS A 41 19.70 -12.38 4.49
C LYS A 41 18.55 -12.78 5.41
N GLY A 42 17.33 -12.38 5.11
CA GLY A 42 16.15 -12.66 5.92
C GLY A 42 15.82 -11.57 6.96
N ASP A 43 16.56 -10.47 6.99
CA ASP A 43 16.24 -9.34 7.86
C ASP A 43 15.00 -8.62 7.34
N THR A 44 14.19 -8.10 8.28
CA THR A 44 12.97 -7.35 7.96
C THR A 44 12.97 -6.03 8.69
N VAL A 45 12.15 -5.10 8.22
CA VAL A 45 11.94 -3.80 8.86
C VAL A 45 10.46 -3.47 8.85
N VAL A 46 9.97 -2.86 9.93
CA VAL A 46 8.60 -2.35 10.01
C VAL A 46 8.62 -0.88 9.62
N LEU A 47 7.92 -0.55 8.52
CA LEU A 47 7.82 0.83 8.07
C LEU A 47 6.78 1.58 8.91
N SER A 48 7.06 2.85 9.24
CA SER A 48 6.05 3.70 9.88
C SER A 48 4.96 4.09 8.89
N LEU A 49 3.80 4.51 9.39
CA LEU A 49 2.72 5.00 8.52
C LEU A 49 3.17 6.20 7.70
N GLU A 50 4.00 7.06 8.26
CA GLU A 50 4.54 8.22 7.55
C GLU A 50 5.50 7.80 6.43
N GLN A 51 6.33 6.79 6.67
CA GLN A 51 7.21 6.25 5.63
C GLN A 51 6.41 5.65 4.48
N VAL A 52 5.32 4.94 4.77
CA VAL A 52 4.44 4.38 3.73
C VAL A 52 3.79 5.49 2.91
N LYS A 53 3.27 6.53 3.56
CA LYS A 53 2.67 7.69 2.87
C LYS A 53 3.70 8.43 2.01
N GLU A 54 4.87 8.69 2.55
CA GLU A 54 5.93 9.39 1.84
C GLU A 54 6.44 8.54 0.67
N GLY A 55 6.62 7.24 0.87
CA GLY A 55 7.01 6.33 -0.20
C GLY A 55 6.00 6.29 -1.34
N LYS A 56 4.71 6.26 -1.02
CA LYS A 56 3.64 6.34 -2.02
C LYS A 56 3.68 7.65 -2.78
N ARG A 57 3.87 8.76 -2.10
CA ARG A 57 3.98 10.09 -2.72
C ARG A 57 5.17 10.15 -3.68
N LEU A 58 6.33 9.68 -3.24
CA LEU A 58 7.54 9.67 -4.05
C LEU A 58 7.42 8.73 -5.24
N PHE A 59 6.84 7.56 -5.06
CA PHE A 59 6.58 6.62 -6.14
C PHE A 59 5.65 7.23 -7.19
N ASN A 60 4.56 7.86 -6.76
CA ASN A 60 3.62 8.50 -7.68
C ASN A 60 4.25 9.66 -8.43
N TYR A 61 5.17 10.38 -7.79
CA TYR A 61 5.87 11.49 -8.41
C TYR A 61 6.93 11.05 -9.43
N ALA A 62 7.77 10.07 -9.05
CA ALA A 62 8.98 9.75 -9.81
C ALA A 62 8.87 8.46 -10.64
N CYS A 63 8.04 7.50 -10.23
CA CYS A 63 8.06 6.14 -10.78
C CYS A 63 6.75 5.75 -11.48
N ALA A 64 5.60 6.28 -11.04
CA ALA A 64 4.30 5.85 -11.52
C ALA A 64 4.08 6.15 -13.01
N GLN A 65 4.81 7.08 -13.58
CA GLN A 65 4.72 7.35 -15.02
C GLN A 65 5.00 6.11 -15.86
N CYS A 66 5.92 5.25 -15.40
CA CYS A 66 6.27 4.00 -16.07
C CYS A 66 5.77 2.75 -15.32
N HIS A 67 5.52 2.84 -14.01
CA HIS A 67 5.24 1.70 -13.14
C HIS A 67 3.88 1.75 -12.45
N ALA A 68 2.94 2.57 -12.90
CA ALA A 68 1.62 2.62 -12.30
C ALA A 68 0.97 1.23 -12.32
N GLY A 69 0.41 0.82 -11.18
CA GLY A 69 -0.18 -0.51 -11.02
C GLY A 69 0.83 -1.66 -10.93
N GLY A 70 2.11 -1.36 -10.71
CA GLY A 70 3.15 -2.39 -10.58
C GLY A 70 3.65 -2.97 -11.90
N VAL A 71 3.26 -2.39 -13.02
CA VAL A 71 3.72 -2.81 -14.36
C VAL A 71 4.88 -1.94 -14.83
N THR A 72 5.46 -2.30 -15.96
CA THR A 72 6.46 -1.47 -16.65
C THR A 72 5.93 -1.15 -18.04
N LYS A 73 5.65 0.12 -18.32
CA LYS A 73 5.07 0.51 -19.61
C LYS A 73 5.96 0.22 -20.81
N THR A 74 7.26 0.34 -20.63
CA THR A 74 8.24 0.12 -21.71
C THR A 74 8.52 -1.36 -21.97
N ASN A 75 8.20 -2.23 -21.02
CA ASN A 75 8.28 -3.68 -21.17
C ASN A 75 7.29 -4.37 -20.24
N GLN A 76 6.13 -4.74 -20.76
CA GLN A 76 5.06 -5.32 -19.98
C GLN A 76 5.35 -6.73 -19.46
N ASN A 77 6.42 -7.37 -19.93
CA ASN A 77 6.87 -8.68 -19.43
C ASN A 77 7.67 -8.56 -18.13
N VAL A 78 8.05 -7.36 -17.72
CA VAL A 78 8.83 -7.09 -16.50
C VAL A 78 8.04 -6.16 -15.62
N GLY A 79 7.48 -6.68 -14.54
CA GLY A 79 6.71 -5.89 -13.55
C GLY A 79 7.46 -5.73 -12.24
N LEU A 80 6.79 -5.12 -11.26
CA LEU A 80 7.29 -4.94 -9.90
C LEU A 80 6.67 -5.93 -8.91
N GLU A 81 6.01 -6.98 -9.39
CA GLU A 81 5.46 -8.01 -8.52
C GLU A 81 6.59 -8.68 -7.72
N PRO A 82 6.30 -9.19 -6.51
CA PRO A 82 7.31 -9.84 -5.69
C PRO A 82 8.06 -10.97 -6.41
N GLU A 83 7.38 -11.74 -7.26
CA GLU A 83 7.99 -12.82 -8.04
C GLU A 83 8.98 -12.29 -9.07
N ALA A 84 8.63 -11.21 -9.77
CA ALA A 84 9.52 -10.60 -10.76
C ALA A 84 10.76 -10.00 -10.08
N LEU A 85 10.58 -9.34 -8.93
CA LEU A 85 11.68 -8.76 -8.17
C LEU A 85 12.61 -9.84 -7.59
N ALA A 86 12.05 -10.95 -7.14
CA ALA A 86 12.83 -12.08 -6.63
C ALA A 86 13.64 -12.76 -7.73
N GLY A 87 13.12 -12.79 -8.96
CA GLY A 87 13.80 -13.39 -10.11
C GLY A 87 14.89 -12.52 -10.76
N ALA A 88 15.02 -11.26 -10.37
CA ALA A 88 16.07 -10.38 -10.86
C ALA A 88 17.46 -10.84 -10.35
N LEU A 89 18.52 -10.51 -11.08
CA LEU A 89 19.90 -10.85 -10.72
C LEU A 89 20.77 -9.59 -10.60
N PRO A 90 21.19 -9.21 -9.37
CA PRO A 90 20.80 -9.78 -8.08
C PRO A 90 19.32 -9.51 -7.78
N ASN A 91 18.73 -10.27 -6.84
CA ASN A 91 17.31 -10.13 -6.57
C ASN A 91 16.98 -8.75 -5.98
N ARG A 92 15.77 -8.26 -6.29
CA ARG A 92 15.33 -6.90 -5.94
C ARG A 92 14.08 -6.89 -5.07
N ASN A 93 13.74 -8.01 -4.43
CA ASN A 93 12.55 -8.14 -3.59
C ASN A 93 12.76 -7.65 -2.15
N ASN A 94 13.71 -6.79 -1.92
CA ASN A 94 14.03 -6.23 -0.60
C ASN A 94 14.49 -4.77 -0.74
N ILE A 95 14.47 -4.03 0.38
CA ILE A 95 14.77 -2.60 0.36
C ILE A 95 16.20 -2.32 -0.12
N GLU A 96 17.18 -3.02 0.41
CA GLU A 96 18.58 -2.80 0.03
C GLU A 96 18.82 -3.08 -1.45
N GLY A 97 18.21 -4.15 -1.98
CA GLY A 97 18.31 -4.49 -3.40
C GLY A 97 17.68 -3.44 -4.31
N LEU A 98 16.51 -2.89 -3.91
CA LEU A 98 15.86 -1.82 -4.66
C LEU A 98 16.66 -0.52 -4.63
N VAL A 99 17.18 -0.15 -3.47
CA VAL A 99 18.00 1.07 -3.33
C VAL A 99 19.27 0.95 -4.16
N ASP A 100 19.92 -0.20 -4.14
CA ASP A 100 21.11 -0.46 -4.94
C ASP A 100 20.86 -0.31 -6.44
N TYR A 101 19.72 -0.82 -6.92
CA TYR A 101 19.30 -0.66 -8.31
C TYR A 101 19.14 0.80 -8.72
N MET A 102 18.61 1.64 -7.81
CA MET A 102 18.31 3.05 -8.08
C MET A 102 19.52 3.99 -7.95
N LYS A 103 20.64 3.51 -7.48
CA LYS A 103 21.88 4.30 -7.43
C LYS A 103 22.47 4.49 -8.87
#